data_b61dc1b254b2a90f00237bbc797034f5
#
_entry.id   b61dc1b254b2a90f00237bbc797034f5
#
_cell.length_a   1.000
_cell.length_b   1.000
_cell.length_c   1.000
_cell.angle_alpha   90.00
_cell.angle_beta   90.00
_cell.angle_gamma   90.00
#
_symmetry.space_group_name_H-M   'P 1'
#
loop_
_entity.id
_entity.type
_entity.pdbx_description
1 polymer ?
#
loop_
_entity_poly.entity_id
_entity_poly.type
_entity_poly.pdbx_seq_one_letter_code
_entity_poly.pdbx_strand_id
1 'polypeptide(L)'
;MYSINLTDVVHNQIGFMAEQFLEPETTAVLARLLEPKYEGSVGRAAGWADAYAHTAEGRFSYQWHWIDTHDRAPEYCHLDYEKDCAKGGCVVSAIANQTGILRECIQDLKPGAVGGGSNRTCSYALKWVAHFFGDIHQPLHANGRAVGGNTYKVIFANVTTQLHAVSGFFLHRCCAPTHDM
;
A
#
# COMPACT_ATOMS: atom_id res chain seq x y z
N MET A 1 6.39 -22.34 -8.63
CA MET A 1 5.73 -22.21 -7.32
C MET A 1 5.86 -20.74 -6.94
N TYR A 2 4.82 -19.93 -7.14
CA TYR A 2 4.84 -18.52 -6.76
C TYR A 2 4.75 -18.46 -5.24
N SER A 3 5.79 -17.99 -4.57
CA SER A 3 5.71 -17.62 -3.16
C SER A 3 4.78 -16.43 -3.07
N ILE A 4 3.56 -16.65 -2.59
CA ILE A 4 2.63 -15.54 -2.29
C ILE A 4 3.24 -14.82 -1.09
N ASN A 5 3.65 -13.58 -1.31
CA ASN A 5 4.14 -12.74 -0.24
C ASN A 5 2.94 -12.36 0.64
N LEU A 6 3.00 -12.60 1.95
CA LEU A 6 1.88 -12.35 2.87
C LEU A 6 1.45 -10.88 2.89
N THR A 7 2.36 -9.96 2.64
CA THR A 7 2.08 -8.52 2.52
C THR A 7 1.18 -8.22 1.31
N ASP A 8 1.43 -8.85 0.16
CA ASP A 8 0.59 -8.70 -1.03
C ASP A 8 -0.87 -9.10 -0.75
N VAL A 9 -1.08 -10.15 0.04
CA VAL A 9 -2.43 -10.64 0.38
C VAL A 9 -3.20 -9.62 1.19
N VAL A 10 -2.58 -8.96 2.17
CA VAL A 10 -3.24 -7.96 3.03
C VAL A 10 -3.64 -6.74 2.21
N HIS A 11 -2.75 -6.19 1.39
CA HIS A 11 -3.06 -5.05 0.52
C HIS A 11 -4.17 -5.38 -0.47
N ASN A 12 -4.15 -6.57 -1.06
CA ASN A 12 -5.20 -7.02 -1.97
C ASN A 12 -6.56 -7.11 -1.26
N GLN A 13 -6.61 -7.62 -0.02
CA GLN A 13 -7.86 -7.69 0.76
C GLN A 13 -8.42 -6.29 1.06
N ILE A 14 -7.57 -5.35 1.47
CA ILE A 14 -7.99 -3.95 1.70
C ILE A 14 -8.51 -3.35 0.40
N GLY A 15 -7.83 -3.57 -0.72
CA GLY A 15 -8.25 -3.11 -2.04
C GLY A 15 -9.60 -3.70 -2.46
N PHE A 16 -9.81 -5.01 -2.31
CA PHE A 16 -11.12 -5.64 -2.58
C PHE A 16 -12.23 -5.13 -1.66
N MET A 17 -11.91 -4.82 -0.41
CA MET A 17 -12.86 -4.23 0.52
C MET A 17 -13.24 -2.81 0.07
N ALA A 18 -12.26 -2.00 -0.34
CA ALA A 18 -12.50 -0.66 -0.84
C ALA A 18 -13.37 -0.66 -2.11
N GLU A 19 -13.20 -1.63 -3.01
CA GLU A 19 -14.00 -1.77 -4.23
C GLU A 19 -15.51 -1.87 -3.96
N GLN A 20 -15.92 -2.41 -2.81
CA GLN A 20 -17.32 -2.56 -2.45
C GLN A 20 -18.00 -1.21 -2.14
N PHE A 21 -17.24 -0.16 -1.93
CA PHE A 21 -17.72 1.18 -1.63
C PHE A 21 -17.55 2.15 -2.80
N LEU A 22 -17.01 1.69 -3.93
CA LEU A 22 -16.80 2.52 -5.11
C LEU A 22 -18.11 2.64 -5.91
N GLU A 23 -18.41 3.87 -6.31
CA GLU A 23 -19.49 4.10 -7.27
C GLU A 23 -19.15 3.50 -8.65
N PRO A 24 -20.15 3.05 -9.43
CA PRO A 24 -19.92 2.42 -10.74
C PRO A 24 -19.08 3.27 -11.69
N GLU A 25 -19.28 4.58 -11.70
CA GLU A 25 -18.51 5.52 -12.51
C GLU A 25 -17.03 5.55 -12.11
N THR A 26 -16.76 5.53 -10.81
CA THR A 26 -15.40 5.47 -10.27
C THR A 26 -14.74 4.16 -10.68
N THR A 27 -15.42 3.04 -10.48
CA THR A 27 -14.94 1.71 -10.90
C THR A 27 -14.58 1.68 -12.39
N ALA A 28 -15.44 2.24 -13.25
CA ALA A 28 -15.19 2.32 -14.68
C ALA A 28 -13.98 3.17 -15.04
N VAL A 29 -13.74 4.27 -14.32
CA VAL A 29 -12.55 5.11 -14.49
C VAL A 29 -11.28 4.37 -14.08
N LEU A 30 -11.28 3.75 -12.91
CA LEU A 30 -10.11 3.01 -12.40
C LEU A 30 -9.75 1.82 -13.29
N ALA A 31 -10.73 1.09 -13.81
CA ALA A 31 -10.54 0.00 -14.76
C ALA A 31 -9.83 0.45 -16.04
N ARG A 32 -10.02 1.70 -16.47
CA ARG A 32 -9.34 2.28 -17.64
C ARG A 32 -7.89 2.63 -17.39
N LEU A 33 -7.50 2.85 -16.15
CA LEU A 33 -6.13 3.19 -15.75
C LEU A 33 -5.26 1.96 -15.51
N LEU A 34 -5.86 0.82 -15.18
CA LEU A 34 -5.14 -0.41 -14.87
C LEU A 34 -4.78 -1.21 -16.14
N GLU A 35 -3.67 -1.93 -16.08
CA GLU A 35 -3.28 -2.89 -17.11
C GLU A 35 -4.29 -4.06 -17.17
N PRO A 36 -4.51 -4.66 -18.36
CA PRO A 36 -5.50 -5.73 -18.55
C PRO A 36 -5.37 -6.92 -17.60
N LYS A 37 -4.15 -7.22 -17.14
CA LYS A 37 -3.87 -8.32 -16.20
C LYS A 37 -4.57 -8.20 -14.84
N TYR A 38 -4.96 -6.97 -14.46
CA TYR A 38 -5.68 -6.72 -13.21
C TYR A 38 -7.20 -6.75 -13.39
N GLU A 39 -7.68 -6.94 -14.62
CA GLU A 39 -9.12 -7.03 -14.93
C GLU A 39 -9.95 -5.86 -14.34
N GLY A 40 -9.36 -4.66 -14.30
CA GLY A 40 -9.98 -3.45 -13.76
C GLY A 40 -10.08 -3.42 -12.21
N SER A 41 -9.51 -4.39 -11.51
CA SER A 41 -9.59 -4.50 -10.06
C SER A 41 -8.42 -3.79 -9.38
N VAL A 42 -8.74 -2.83 -8.52
CA VAL A 42 -7.77 -2.16 -7.64
C VAL A 42 -7.24 -3.14 -6.58
N GLY A 43 -8.11 -4.04 -6.09
CA GLY A 43 -7.73 -5.08 -5.16
C GLY A 43 -6.67 -6.01 -5.72
N ARG A 44 -6.79 -6.43 -6.98
CA ARG A 44 -5.76 -7.24 -7.65
C ARG A 44 -4.45 -6.49 -7.86
N ALA A 45 -4.50 -5.17 -7.96
CA ALA A 45 -3.34 -4.33 -8.22
C ALA A 45 -2.65 -3.82 -6.94
N ALA A 46 -3.31 -3.89 -5.78
CA ALA A 46 -2.86 -3.24 -4.55
C ALA A 46 -1.52 -3.76 -4.02
N GLY A 47 -1.18 -5.04 -4.19
CA GLY A 47 0.10 -5.61 -3.78
C GLY A 47 1.28 -5.25 -4.70
N TRP A 48 1.02 -4.62 -5.86
CA TRP A 48 2.07 -4.39 -6.87
C TRP A 48 3.24 -3.54 -6.37
N ALA A 49 2.99 -2.55 -5.51
CA ALA A 49 4.00 -1.57 -5.11
C ALA A 49 5.16 -2.21 -4.31
N ASP A 50 4.87 -3.17 -3.45
CA ASP A 50 5.88 -3.95 -2.72
C ASP A 50 6.82 -4.68 -3.69
N ALA A 51 6.26 -5.43 -4.62
CA ALA A 51 7.05 -6.15 -5.60
C ALA A 51 7.88 -5.20 -6.47
N TYR A 52 7.31 -4.06 -6.86
CA TYR A 52 8.00 -3.07 -7.68
C TYR A 52 9.17 -2.41 -6.94
N ALA A 53 9.00 -2.06 -5.66
CA ALA A 53 10.05 -1.46 -4.83
C ALA A 53 11.31 -2.34 -4.70
N HIS A 54 11.18 -3.65 -4.90
CA HIS A 54 12.30 -4.60 -4.88
C HIS A 54 12.98 -4.80 -6.24
N THR A 55 12.47 -4.19 -7.31
CA THR A 55 13.13 -4.20 -8.62
C THR A 55 14.23 -3.13 -8.71
N ALA A 56 15.13 -3.27 -9.67
CA ALA A 56 16.14 -2.25 -9.94
C ALA A 56 15.49 -0.91 -10.35
N GLU A 57 14.40 -0.97 -11.11
CA GLU A 57 13.65 0.20 -11.59
C GLU A 57 12.85 0.88 -10.45
N GLY A 58 12.21 0.10 -9.58
CA GLY A 58 11.33 0.59 -8.53
C GLY A 58 12.00 0.91 -7.20
N ARG A 59 13.29 0.62 -7.05
CA ARG A 59 14.03 0.77 -5.77
C ARG A 59 13.94 2.16 -5.15
N PHE A 60 13.73 3.20 -5.96
CA PHE A 60 13.59 4.56 -5.49
C PHE A 60 12.33 4.75 -4.61
N SER A 61 11.29 3.92 -4.80
CA SER A 61 10.04 3.97 -4.04
C SER A 61 10.08 3.14 -2.75
N TYR A 62 11.19 2.46 -2.46
CA TYR A 62 11.28 1.58 -1.29
C TYR A 62 10.95 2.30 0.02
N GLN A 63 11.45 3.52 0.23
CA GLN A 63 11.19 4.32 1.44
C GLN A 63 9.79 4.95 1.47
N TRP A 64 9.02 4.87 0.38
CA TRP A 64 7.68 5.45 0.31
C TRP A 64 6.62 4.67 1.07
N HIS A 65 6.96 3.48 1.58
CA HIS A 65 6.02 2.58 2.25
C HIS A 65 5.79 2.90 3.73
N TRP A 66 6.60 3.79 4.34
CA TRP A 66 6.50 4.13 5.76
C TRP A 66 6.92 5.56 6.05
N ILE A 67 6.69 5.99 7.30
CA ILE A 67 7.28 7.18 7.90
C ILE A 67 7.77 6.85 9.30
N ASP A 68 9.05 7.08 9.57
CA ASP A 68 9.69 6.75 10.84
C ASP A 68 9.60 7.95 11.81
N THR A 69 8.56 8.01 12.62
CA THR A 69 8.44 9.05 13.64
C THR A 69 9.53 8.93 14.70
N HIS A 70 10.06 10.08 15.12
CA HIS A 70 11.05 10.20 16.18
C HIS A 70 10.43 10.67 17.51
N ASP A 71 9.16 10.41 17.67
CA ASP A 71 8.44 10.67 18.92
C ASP A 71 8.84 9.71 20.05
N ARG A 72 8.34 9.96 21.25
CA ARG A 72 8.71 9.23 22.46
C ARG A 72 7.48 8.86 23.28
N ALA A 73 6.72 7.96 22.73
CA ALA A 73 5.54 7.43 23.40
C ALA A 73 5.93 6.67 24.69
N PRO A 74 5.18 6.78 25.80
CA PRO A 74 3.92 7.52 25.96
C PRO A 74 4.09 9.00 26.37
N GLU A 75 5.34 9.51 26.52
CA GLU A 75 5.59 10.87 27.03
C GLU A 75 5.09 11.94 26.08
N TYR A 76 5.28 11.73 24.77
CA TYR A 76 4.70 12.59 23.73
C TYR A 76 4.55 11.81 22.41
N CYS A 77 3.52 12.14 21.65
CA CYS A 77 3.31 11.70 20.28
C CYS A 77 3.41 12.93 19.38
N HIS A 78 4.30 12.87 18.41
CA HIS A 78 4.55 13.98 17.50
C HIS A 78 5.05 13.49 16.15
N LEU A 79 4.57 14.11 15.10
CA LEU A 79 5.08 13.97 13.74
C LEU A 79 5.77 15.28 13.34
N ASP A 80 7.06 15.22 13.14
CA ASP A 80 7.84 16.29 12.51
C ASP A 80 8.12 15.90 11.06
N TYR A 81 7.29 16.44 10.16
CA TYR A 81 7.34 16.04 8.76
C TYR A 81 8.71 16.25 8.11
N GLU A 82 9.40 17.35 8.43
CA GLU A 82 10.71 17.66 7.84
C GLU A 82 11.80 16.69 8.32
N LYS A 83 11.67 16.21 9.55
CA LYS A 83 12.62 15.30 10.18
C LYS A 83 12.29 13.84 9.91
N ASP A 84 11.01 13.48 9.97
CA ASP A 84 10.54 12.10 9.94
C ASP A 84 10.36 11.59 8.50
N CYS A 85 10.05 12.49 7.55
CA CYS A 85 9.97 12.14 6.14
C CYS A 85 11.38 12.18 5.51
N ALA A 86 11.95 11.05 5.19
CA ALA A 86 13.29 10.95 4.62
C ALA A 86 13.44 11.80 3.34
N LYS A 87 14.66 12.22 3.01
CA LYS A 87 14.94 13.05 1.81
C LYS A 87 14.47 12.41 0.49
N GLY A 88 14.39 11.08 0.45
CA GLY A 88 13.87 10.31 -0.70
C GLY A 88 12.34 10.20 -0.75
N GLY A 89 11.64 10.78 0.23
CA GLY A 89 10.19 10.67 0.42
C GLY A 89 9.81 9.67 1.50
N CYS A 90 8.55 9.69 1.87
CA CYS A 90 7.91 8.78 2.82
C CYS A 90 6.47 8.51 2.37
N VAL A 91 5.74 7.64 3.06
CA VAL A 91 4.36 7.30 2.69
C VAL A 91 3.44 8.52 2.56
N VAL A 92 3.60 9.53 3.43
CA VAL A 92 2.80 10.75 3.41
C VAL A 92 3.07 11.58 2.15
N SER A 93 4.35 11.82 1.82
CA SER A 93 4.73 12.56 0.62
C SER A 93 4.35 11.80 -0.66
N ALA A 94 4.49 10.47 -0.64
CA ALA A 94 4.15 9.62 -1.76
C ALA A 94 2.63 9.63 -2.04
N ILE A 95 1.79 9.50 -1.00
CA ILE A 95 0.33 9.62 -1.15
C ILE A 95 -0.03 10.98 -1.77
N ALA A 96 0.50 12.07 -1.25
CA ALA A 96 0.20 13.42 -1.75
C ALA A 96 0.59 13.56 -3.23
N ASN A 97 1.82 13.16 -3.57
CA ASN A 97 2.35 13.25 -4.93
C ASN A 97 1.56 12.36 -5.92
N GLN A 98 1.37 11.10 -5.59
CA GLN A 98 0.70 10.15 -6.48
C GLN A 98 -0.80 10.46 -6.65
N THR A 99 -1.44 11.00 -5.60
CA THR A 99 -2.83 11.50 -5.70
C THR A 99 -2.91 12.71 -6.64
N GLY A 100 -1.92 13.62 -6.61
CA GLY A 100 -1.83 14.72 -7.55
C GLY A 100 -1.76 14.24 -9.00
N ILE A 101 -0.83 13.34 -9.30
CA ILE A 101 -0.67 12.72 -10.62
C ILE A 101 -1.96 12.01 -11.06
N LEU A 102 -2.58 11.25 -10.16
CA LEU A 102 -3.82 10.53 -10.47
C LEU A 102 -4.97 11.48 -10.82
N ARG A 103 -5.09 12.61 -10.14
CA ARG A 103 -6.08 13.65 -10.48
C ARG A 103 -5.89 14.20 -11.87
N GLU A 104 -4.66 14.50 -12.28
CA GLU A 104 -4.34 14.95 -13.64
C GLU A 104 -4.72 13.87 -14.66
N CYS A 105 -4.34 12.62 -14.39
CA CYS A 105 -4.69 11.48 -15.24
C CYS A 105 -6.20 11.33 -15.46
N ILE A 106 -7.01 11.55 -14.41
CA ILE A 106 -8.47 11.44 -14.49
C ILE A 106 -9.06 12.60 -15.31
N GLN A 107 -8.53 13.81 -15.13
CA GLN A 107 -8.98 14.98 -15.92
C GLN A 107 -8.70 14.83 -17.40
N ASP A 108 -7.59 14.15 -17.76
CA ASP A 108 -7.20 13.94 -19.14
C ASP A 108 -7.94 12.75 -19.83
N LEU A 109 -8.73 11.99 -19.06
CA LEU A 109 -9.51 10.89 -19.59
C LEU A 109 -10.68 11.41 -20.45
N LYS A 110 -10.52 11.37 -21.78
CA LYS A 110 -11.58 11.72 -22.72
C LYS A 110 -12.77 10.76 -22.60
N PRO A 111 -14.03 11.26 -22.66
CA PRO A 111 -15.20 10.41 -22.77
C PRO A 111 -15.07 9.42 -23.95
N GLY A 112 -15.34 8.15 -23.70
CA GLY A 112 -15.28 7.11 -24.73
C GLY A 112 -13.89 6.59 -25.11
N ALA A 113 -12.80 7.12 -24.53
CA ALA A 113 -11.48 6.54 -24.74
C ALA A 113 -11.44 5.13 -24.12
N VAL A 114 -11.12 4.12 -24.96
CA VAL A 114 -10.96 2.74 -24.50
C VAL A 114 -9.68 2.70 -23.65
N GLY A 115 -9.82 2.41 -22.37
CA GLY A 115 -8.70 2.27 -21.45
C GLY A 115 -8.02 0.93 -21.62
N GLY A 116 -6.84 0.83 -21.17
CA GLY A 116 -6.03 -0.39 -21.20
C GLY A 116 -4.65 -0.16 -20.62
N GLY A 117 -4.55 0.66 -19.56
CA GLY A 117 -3.25 0.91 -18.92
C GLY A 117 -2.21 1.53 -19.86
N SER A 118 -2.66 2.24 -20.90
CA SER A 118 -1.78 2.81 -21.93
C SER A 118 -0.86 3.91 -21.40
N ASN A 119 -1.23 4.56 -20.30
CA ASN A 119 -0.38 5.52 -19.61
C ASN A 119 0.22 4.87 -18.35
N ARG A 120 1.48 4.48 -18.45
CA ARG A 120 2.23 3.84 -17.37
C ARG A 120 2.27 4.70 -16.10
N THR A 121 2.44 6.01 -16.25
CA THR A 121 2.46 6.95 -15.10
C THR A 121 1.13 6.91 -14.35
N CYS A 122 0.02 6.95 -15.05
CA CYS A 122 -1.31 6.93 -14.47
C CYS A 122 -1.64 5.59 -13.79
N SER A 123 -1.29 4.47 -14.43
CA SER A 123 -1.45 3.15 -13.84
C SER A 123 -0.61 2.99 -12.57
N TYR A 124 0.63 3.46 -12.60
CA TYR A 124 1.51 3.40 -11.45
C TYR A 124 1.01 4.29 -10.32
N ALA A 125 0.57 5.53 -10.60
CA ALA A 125 0.00 6.43 -9.60
C ALA A 125 -1.20 5.79 -8.90
N LEU A 126 -2.11 5.17 -9.63
CA LEU A 126 -3.25 4.46 -9.06
C LEU A 126 -2.81 3.30 -8.16
N LYS A 127 -1.87 2.49 -8.59
CA LYS A 127 -1.38 1.33 -7.82
C LYS A 127 -0.66 1.77 -6.55
N TRP A 128 0.15 2.82 -6.61
CA TRP A 128 0.77 3.40 -5.43
C TRP A 128 -0.25 3.99 -4.46
N VAL A 129 -1.23 4.75 -4.94
CA VAL A 129 -2.29 5.30 -4.08
C VAL A 129 -3.01 4.17 -3.36
N ALA A 130 -3.45 3.13 -4.09
CA ALA A 130 -4.15 1.99 -3.50
C ALA A 130 -3.31 1.28 -2.42
N HIS A 131 -2.02 1.08 -2.67
CA HIS A 131 -1.11 0.42 -1.74
C HIS A 131 -0.82 1.28 -0.50
N PHE A 132 -0.39 2.52 -0.70
CA PHE A 132 0.05 3.40 0.40
C PHE A 132 -1.07 3.81 1.35
N PHE A 133 -2.32 3.84 0.88
CA PHE A 133 -3.45 3.96 1.81
C PHE A 133 -3.58 2.74 2.72
N GLY A 134 -3.21 1.55 2.27
CA GLY A 134 -3.07 0.38 3.13
C GLY A 134 -1.93 0.55 4.13
N ASP A 135 -0.75 0.94 3.66
CA ASP A 135 0.44 1.13 4.49
C ASP A 135 0.23 2.13 5.62
N ILE A 136 -0.33 3.32 5.33
CA ILE A 136 -0.51 4.37 6.35
C ILE A 136 -1.51 3.97 7.44
N HIS A 137 -2.37 2.98 7.20
CA HIS A 137 -3.28 2.45 8.20
C HIS A 137 -2.64 1.38 9.10
N GLN A 138 -1.44 0.89 8.74
CA GLN A 138 -0.66 -0.02 9.60
C GLN A 138 0.16 0.81 10.60
N PRO A 139 -0.13 0.73 11.93
CA PRO A 139 0.55 1.57 12.93
C PRO A 139 2.07 1.45 12.92
N LEU A 140 2.61 0.29 12.56
CA LEU A 140 4.05 0.06 12.51
C LEU A 140 4.72 0.70 11.29
N HIS A 141 3.96 1.12 10.27
CA HIS A 141 4.46 1.92 9.16
C HIS A 141 4.53 3.42 9.48
N ALA A 142 4.03 3.83 10.66
CA ALA A 142 4.10 5.21 11.14
C ALA A 142 4.86 5.31 12.47
N ASN A 143 5.82 4.41 12.71
CA ASN A 143 6.53 4.33 13.98
C ASN A 143 8.00 3.93 13.78
N GLY A 144 8.93 4.82 14.11
CA GLY A 144 10.38 4.55 14.01
C GLY A 144 10.95 3.60 15.07
N ARG A 145 10.20 3.24 16.15
CA ARG A 145 10.70 2.35 17.20
C ARG A 145 10.98 0.96 16.67
N ALA A 146 12.17 0.48 16.99
CA ALA A 146 12.62 -0.83 16.54
C ALA A 146 12.48 -1.02 15.02
N VAL A 147 12.67 0.05 14.25
CA VAL A 147 12.51 0.06 12.78
C VAL A 147 11.11 -0.43 12.39
N GLY A 148 10.09 0.27 12.86
CA GLY A 148 8.71 -0.16 12.64
C GLY A 148 8.39 -1.55 13.20
N GLY A 149 9.02 -1.95 14.32
CA GLY A 149 8.86 -3.28 14.92
C GLY A 149 9.64 -4.41 14.24
N ASN A 150 10.41 -4.15 13.19
CA ASN A 150 11.17 -5.18 12.46
C ASN A 150 12.32 -5.76 13.27
N THR A 151 12.88 -5.02 14.24
CA THR A 151 13.94 -5.52 15.13
C THR A 151 13.40 -5.99 16.49
N TYR A 152 12.10 -5.82 16.75
CA TYR A 152 11.47 -6.25 18.00
C TYR A 152 11.01 -7.71 17.88
N LYS A 153 11.71 -8.60 18.60
CA LYS A 153 11.38 -10.03 18.58
C LYS A 153 10.21 -10.33 19.52
N VAL A 154 9.30 -11.15 19.03
CA VAL A 154 8.14 -11.66 19.75
C VAL A 154 8.00 -13.16 19.56
N ILE A 155 7.31 -13.83 20.46
CA ILE A 155 6.89 -15.23 20.29
C ILE A 155 5.40 -15.22 19.92
N PHE A 156 5.08 -15.72 18.74
CA PHE A 156 3.71 -15.83 18.26
C PHE A 156 3.46 -17.24 17.72
N ALA A 157 2.39 -17.89 18.19
CA ALA A 157 2.07 -19.28 17.84
C ALA A 157 3.25 -20.23 18.03
N ASN A 158 4.02 -20.08 19.11
CA ASN A 158 5.24 -20.84 19.43
C ASN A 158 6.40 -20.65 18.45
N VAL A 159 6.36 -19.61 17.60
CA VAL A 159 7.45 -19.26 16.69
C VAL A 159 8.04 -17.91 17.08
N THR A 160 9.37 -17.82 17.18
CA THR A 160 10.04 -16.53 17.36
C THR A 160 10.04 -15.80 16.03
N THR A 161 9.48 -14.60 16.03
CA THR A 161 9.34 -13.75 14.84
C THR A 161 9.53 -12.28 15.20
N GLN A 162 9.19 -11.38 14.33
CA GLN A 162 9.26 -9.92 14.51
C GLN A 162 7.85 -9.35 14.73
N LEU A 163 7.74 -8.31 15.53
CA LEU A 163 6.45 -7.65 15.80
C LEU A 163 5.78 -7.17 14.51
N HIS A 164 6.57 -6.61 13.58
CA HIS A 164 6.07 -6.17 12.28
C HIS A 164 5.38 -7.29 11.51
N ALA A 165 6.02 -8.45 11.42
CA ALA A 165 5.46 -9.61 10.74
C ALA A 165 4.16 -10.12 11.39
N VAL A 166 4.06 -10.08 12.73
CA VAL A 166 2.85 -10.48 13.45
C VAL A 166 1.70 -9.52 13.18
N SER A 167 1.97 -8.22 13.14
CA SER A 167 0.96 -7.20 12.89
C SER A 167 0.31 -7.37 11.51
N GLY A 168 1.09 -7.64 10.48
CA GLY A 168 0.57 -7.95 9.15
C GLY A 168 -0.23 -9.28 9.10
N PHE A 169 0.23 -10.29 9.83
CA PHE A 169 -0.43 -11.60 9.88
C PHE A 169 -1.80 -11.58 10.60
N PHE A 170 -1.95 -10.75 11.63
CA PHE A 170 -3.19 -10.66 12.40
C PHE A 170 -4.35 -10.12 11.56
N LEU A 171 -4.08 -9.10 10.74
CA LEU A 171 -5.09 -8.54 9.84
C LEU A 171 -5.59 -9.60 8.84
N HIS A 172 -4.70 -10.45 8.34
CA HIS A 172 -5.07 -11.52 7.43
C HIS A 172 -6.00 -12.57 8.07
N ARG A 173 -5.76 -12.97 9.32
CA ARG A 173 -6.58 -14.01 9.98
C ARG A 173 -7.95 -13.51 10.44
N CYS A 174 -8.06 -12.23 10.82
CA CYS A 174 -9.34 -11.67 11.24
C CYS A 174 -10.33 -11.47 10.08
N CYS A 175 -9.83 -11.37 8.85
CA CYS A 175 -10.65 -11.12 7.65
C CYS A 175 -10.81 -12.34 6.74
N ALA A 176 -10.13 -13.45 7.02
CA ALA A 176 -10.32 -14.67 6.24
C ALA A 176 -11.67 -15.30 6.58
N PRO A 177 -12.52 -15.65 5.59
CA PRO A 177 -13.72 -16.42 5.86
C PRO A 177 -13.30 -17.73 6.53
N THR A 178 -13.97 -18.08 7.64
CA THR A 178 -13.82 -19.36 8.30
C THR A 178 -14.33 -20.44 7.34
N HIS A 179 -13.45 -21.02 6.54
CA HIS A 179 -13.74 -22.30 5.95
C HIS A 179 -13.60 -23.33 7.08
N ASP A 180 -14.73 -23.93 7.41
CA ASP A 180 -14.87 -24.99 8.40
C ASP A 180 -13.75 -26.01 8.28
N MET A 181 -13.16 -26.35 9.44
CA MET A 181 -12.28 -27.51 9.60
C MET A 181 -13.10 -28.79 9.51
#